data_cef8ddb8a42b99160c69aa228a410972
#
_entry.id   cef8ddb8a42b99160c69aa228a410972
#
_cell.length_a   1.000
_cell.length_b   1.000
_cell.length_c   1.000
_cell.angle_alpha   90.00
_cell.angle_beta   90.00
_cell.angle_gamma   90.00
#
_symmetry.space_group_name_H-M   'P 1'
#
loop_
_entity.id
_entity.type
_entity.pdbx_description
1 polymer ?
#
loop_
_entity_poly.entity_id
_entity_poly.type
_entity_poly.pdbx_seq_one_letter_code
_entity_poly.pdbx_strand_id
1 'polypeptide(L)'
;MTYIQVKNEGKFYPMGEALIMANKDVTFDIEKGELVIILGSSGAGKSTLLNILGGMDQADEGEVLIDGVDIAKLSSHELTNYRRDDVGFVFQFYNLVANLTAKENVELAAEIVKNALDAEEVLERVGLGDRKNNFPAQLSGGEQQRVAIARAVAKKPKLLLCDEPTGALDYQTGKQVLQILQDMSRKEGATVIIVTHNAALAPIADRVIRMRDARIDSIETNPRPQDISSLEY
;
A
#
# COMPACT_ATOMS: atom_id res chain seq x y z
N MET A 1 13.97 4.36 13.66
CA MET A 1 13.78 5.82 13.42
C MET A 1 12.40 6.01 12.83
N THR A 2 11.53 6.74 13.55
CA THR A 2 10.12 6.92 13.19
C THR A 2 10.02 7.56 11.81
N TYR A 3 9.32 6.89 10.90
CA TYR A 3 9.13 7.34 9.52
C TYR A 3 7.75 7.93 9.30
N ILE A 4 6.71 7.30 9.88
CA ILE A 4 5.33 7.79 9.87
C ILE A 4 4.92 8.10 11.29
N GLN A 5 4.34 9.27 11.51
CA GLN A 5 3.73 9.64 12.79
C GLN A 5 2.39 10.30 12.53
N VAL A 6 1.34 9.66 13.00
CA VAL A 6 -0.04 10.14 12.92
C VAL A 6 -0.49 10.55 14.32
N LYS A 7 -1.05 11.75 14.48
CA LYS A 7 -1.50 12.30 15.76
C LYS A 7 -2.91 12.87 15.64
N ASN A 8 -3.83 12.23 16.35
CA ASN A 8 -5.24 12.64 16.43
C ASN A 8 -5.87 12.90 15.06
N GLU A 9 -5.50 12.07 14.07
CA GLU A 9 -6.01 12.22 12.70
C GLU A 9 -7.52 11.96 12.69
N GLY A 10 -8.25 12.84 12.00
CA GLY A 10 -9.67 12.76 11.76
C GLY A 10 -10.01 13.02 10.30
N LYS A 11 -10.96 12.23 9.77
CA LYS A 11 -11.50 12.40 8.43
C LYS A 11 -13.02 12.32 8.42
N PHE A 12 -13.65 13.32 7.81
CA PHE A 12 -15.09 13.45 7.77
C PHE A 12 -15.59 13.62 6.34
N TYR A 13 -16.69 12.94 6.00
CA TYR A 13 -17.34 13.10 4.71
C TYR A 13 -18.79 13.57 4.90
N PRO A 14 -19.21 14.68 4.28
CA PRO A 14 -20.60 15.10 4.30
C PRO A 14 -21.47 14.13 3.49
N MET A 15 -22.58 13.69 4.08
CA MET A 15 -23.56 12.82 3.45
C MET A 15 -24.98 13.38 3.67
N GLY A 16 -25.40 14.29 2.81
CA GLY A 16 -26.62 15.08 3.00
C GLY A 16 -26.51 15.95 4.24
N GLU A 17 -27.43 15.80 5.21
CA GLU A 17 -27.40 16.51 6.50
C GLU A 17 -26.53 15.80 7.56
N ALA A 18 -26.05 14.59 7.28
CA ALA A 18 -25.21 13.81 8.18
C ALA A 18 -23.72 13.99 7.87
N LEU A 19 -22.88 13.82 8.88
CA LEU A 19 -21.42 13.79 8.76
C LEU A 19 -20.95 12.36 9.10
N ILE A 20 -20.34 11.69 8.12
CA ILE A 20 -19.73 10.38 8.35
C ILE A 20 -18.29 10.59 8.82
N MET A 21 -17.97 10.11 10.01
CA MET A 21 -16.62 10.06 10.53
C MET A 21 -15.95 8.78 10.00
N ALA A 22 -15.08 8.93 9.00
CA ALA A 22 -14.35 7.81 8.43
C ALA A 22 -13.12 7.44 9.26
N ASN A 23 -12.45 8.45 9.86
CA ASN A 23 -11.42 8.28 10.89
C ASN A 23 -11.67 9.24 12.03
N LYS A 24 -11.30 8.84 13.26
CA LYS A 24 -11.52 9.63 14.46
C LYS A 24 -10.43 9.37 15.50
N ASP A 25 -9.70 10.43 15.89
CA ASP A 25 -8.60 10.39 16.88
C ASP A 25 -7.57 9.29 16.60
N VAL A 26 -7.22 9.07 15.33
CA VAL A 26 -6.27 8.03 14.94
C VAL A 26 -4.86 8.49 15.30
N THR A 27 -4.16 7.70 16.13
CA THR A 27 -2.80 8.03 16.59
C THR A 27 -1.93 6.78 16.59
N PHE A 28 -0.82 6.80 15.84
CA PHE A 28 0.18 5.73 15.80
C PHE A 28 1.48 6.23 15.19
N ASP A 29 2.53 5.41 15.32
CA ASP A 29 3.81 5.59 14.65
C ASP A 29 4.27 4.31 13.96
N ILE A 30 5.06 4.46 12.89
CA ILE A 30 5.67 3.37 12.12
C ILE A 30 7.16 3.71 11.92
N GLU A 31 8.03 2.73 12.14
CA GLU A 31 9.45 2.85 11.88
C GLU A 31 9.76 2.64 10.38
N LYS A 32 10.86 3.21 9.93
CA LYS A 32 11.30 3.05 8.54
C LYS A 32 11.61 1.59 8.22
N GLY A 33 11.10 1.11 7.09
CA GLY A 33 11.32 -0.25 6.61
C GLY A 33 10.45 -1.31 7.27
N GLU A 34 9.52 -0.96 8.18
CA GLU A 34 8.55 -1.91 8.74
C GLU A 34 7.57 -2.42 7.68
N LEU A 35 7.22 -3.69 7.77
CA LEU A 35 6.02 -4.25 7.17
C LEU A 35 4.89 -4.16 8.19
N VAL A 36 3.89 -3.34 7.88
CA VAL A 36 2.75 -3.07 8.78
C VAL A 36 1.47 -3.65 8.17
N ILE A 37 0.66 -4.28 9.00
CA ILE A 37 -0.68 -4.73 8.61
C ILE A 37 -1.72 -3.95 9.40
N ILE A 38 -2.64 -3.31 8.66
CA ILE A 38 -3.81 -2.64 9.22
C ILE A 38 -5.02 -3.56 9.03
N LEU A 39 -5.54 -4.08 10.14
CA LEU A 39 -6.67 -5.02 10.20
C LEU A 39 -7.95 -4.31 10.62
N GLY A 40 -9.07 -4.75 10.09
CA GLY A 40 -10.40 -4.32 10.53
C GLY A 40 -11.49 -4.79 9.58
N SER A 41 -12.73 -4.71 10.02
CA SER A 41 -13.91 -4.99 9.19
C SER A 41 -14.06 -3.99 8.04
N SER A 42 -14.90 -4.31 7.05
CA SER A 42 -15.28 -3.33 6.03
C SER A 42 -15.93 -2.10 6.70
N GLY A 43 -15.59 -0.91 6.23
CA GLY A 43 -16.07 0.35 6.80
C GLY A 43 -15.33 0.83 8.07
N ALA A 44 -14.30 0.13 8.55
CA ALA A 44 -13.54 0.53 9.74
C ALA A 44 -12.62 1.76 9.55
N GLY A 45 -12.57 2.36 8.35
CA GLY A 45 -11.72 3.54 8.05
C GLY A 45 -10.36 3.23 7.44
N LYS A 46 -10.02 1.96 7.22
CA LYS A 46 -8.68 1.51 6.75
C LYS A 46 -8.25 2.12 5.42
N SER A 47 -9.09 2.03 4.39
CA SER A 47 -8.78 2.57 3.05
C SER A 47 -8.74 4.10 3.07
N THR A 48 -9.54 4.75 3.92
CA THR A 48 -9.45 6.20 4.13
C THR A 48 -8.10 6.59 4.71
N LEU A 49 -7.66 5.89 5.77
CA LEU A 49 -6.33 6.10 6.36
C LEU A 49 -5.23 5.86 5.33
N LEU A 50 -5.31 4.77 4.54
CA LEU A 50 -4.35 4.47 3.49
C LEU A 50 -4.28 5.61 2.45
N ASN A 51 -5.42 6.16 2.03
CA ASN A 51 -5.48 7.27 1.08
C ASN A 51 -4.87 8.56 1.65
N ILE A 52 -5.06 8.82 2.94
CA ILE A 52 -4.44 9.97 3.61
C ILE A 52 -2.93 9.79 3.67
N LEU A 53 -2.43 8.63 4.13
CA LEU A 53 -0.99 8.35 4.17
C LEU A 53 -0.33 8.45 2.78
N GLY A 54 -1.07 8.11 1.74
CA GLY A 54 -0.60 8.22 0.35
C GLY A 54 -0.80 9.59 -0.29
N GLY A 55 -1.38 10.57 0.42
CA GLY A 55 -1.66 11.90 -0.12
C GLY A 55 -2.69 11.92 -1.24
N MET A 56 -3.56 10.90 -1.31
CA MET A 56 -4.73 10.85 -2.22
C MET A 56 -5.92 11.62 -1.63
N ASP A 57 -5.97 11.69 -0.31
CA ASP A 57 -6.90 12.50 0.47
C ASP A 57 -6.12 13.26 1.56
N GLN A 58 -6.73 14.22 2.21
CA GLN A 58 -6.13 14.98 3.30
C GLN A 58 -6.92 14.77 4.58
N ALA A 59 -6.23 14.72 5.71
CA ALA A 59 -6.86 14.75 7.03
C ALA A 59 -7.58 16.08 7.24
N ASP A 60 -8.75 16.05 7.86
CA ASP A 60 -9.49 17.25 8.25
C ASP A 60 -9.04 17.76 9.63
N GLU A 61 -8.49 16.86 10.47
CA GLU A 61 -7.95 17.16 11.80
C GLU A 61 -6.65 16.41 12.05
N GLY A 62 -5.86 16.91 12.99
CA GLY A 62 -4.63 16.27 13.46
C GLY A 62 -3.40 16.54 12.60
N GLU A 63 -2.38 15.70 12.76
CA GLU A 63 -1.10 15.77 12.04
C GLU A 63 -0.76 14.43 11.41
N VAL A 64 -0.22 14.44 10.19
CA VAL A 64 0.28 13.26 9.47
C VAL A 64 1.69 13.55 8.98
N LEU A 65 2.69 13.13 9.75
CA LEU A 65 4.10 13.33 9.45
C LEU A 65 4.67 12.11 8.73
N ILE A 66 5.22 12.33 7.55
CA ILE A 66 5.97 11.33 6.77
C ILE A 66 7.39 11.85 6.56
N ASP A 67 8.38 11.11 7.03
CA ASP A 67 9.79 11.52 6.99
C ASP A 67 10.01 12.96 7.53
N GLY A 68 9.25 13.32 8.59
CA GLY A 68 9.27 14.63 9.24
C GLY A 68 8.48 15.74 8.53
N VAL A 69 7.82 15.45 7.40
CA VAL A 69 6.98 16.41 6.67
C VAL A 69 5.50 16.17 6.98
N ASP A 70 4.79 17.21 7.40
CA ASP A 70 3.34 17.15 7.63
C ASP A 70 2.58 17.19 6.29
N ILE A 71 2.17 16.02 5.80
CA ILE A 71 1.50 15.92 4.50
C ILE A 71 0.06 16.48 4.52
N ALA A 72 -0.55 16.63 5.70
CA ALA A 72 -1.87 17.23 5.83
C ALA A 72 -1.87 18.74 5.48
N LYS A 73 -0.70 19.37 5.51
CA LYS A 73 -0.52 20.81 5.19
C LYS A 73 0.01 21.07 3.79
N LEU A 74 0.32 20.02 3.03
CA LEU A 74 0.84 20.16 1.67
C LEU A 74 -0.23 20.65 0.70
N SER A 75 0.18 21.49 -0.24
CA SER A 75 -0.64 21.87 -1.39
C SER A 75 -0.86 20.68 -2.34
N SER A 76 -1.87 20.77 -3.21
CA SER A 76 -2.15 19.73 -4.22
C SER A 76 -0.94 19.44 -5.12
N HIS A 77 -0.12 20.46 -5.42
CA HIS A 77 1.10 20.29 -6.21
C HIS A 77 2.18 19.51 -5.44
N GLU A 78 2.39 19.82 -4.17
CA GLU A 78 3.34 19.12 -3.30
C GLU A 78 2.91 17.67 -3.06
N LEU A 79 1.61 17.41 -2.84
CA LEU A 79 1.05 16.06 -2.74
C LEU A 79 1.26 15.28 -4.05
N THR A 80 1.17 15.93 -5.21
CA THR A 80 1.45 15.28 -6.50
C THR A 80 2.92 14.87 -6.60
N ASN A 81 3.85 15.71 -6.15
CA ASN A 81 5.27 15.37 -6.09
C ASN A 81 5.53 14.23 -5.09
N TYR A 82 4.93 14.29 -3.90
CA TYR A 82 5.01 13.23 -2.89
C TYR A 82 4.56 11.87 -3.44
N ARG A 83 3.38 11.81 -4.09
CA ARG A 83 2.89 10.58 -4.73
C ARG A 83 3.79 10.10 -5.85
N ARG A 84 4.36 11.03 -6.65
CA ARG A 84 5.27 10.68 -7.73
C ARG A 84 6.55 10.07 -7.21
N ASP A 85 7.19 10.70 -6.22
CA ASP A 85 8.56 10.40 -5.86
C ASP A 85 8.69 9.36 -4.73
N ASP A 86 7.76 9.35 -3.78
CA ASP A 86 7.90 8.58 -2.54
C ASP A 86 6.90 7.43 -2.38
N VAL A 87 5.73 7.49 -3.04
CA VAL A 87 4.63 6.54 -2.78
C VAL A 87 4.38 5.60 -3.94
N GLY A 88 4.30 4.30 -3.65
CA GLY A 88 3.73 3.29 -4.53
C GLY A 88 2.36 2.84 -4.02
N PHE A 89 1.38 2.69 -4.93
CA PHE A 89 0.05 2.18 -4.61
C PHE A 89 -0.23 0.86 -5.30
N VAL A 90 -0.78 -0.08 -4.54
CA VAL A 90 -1.36 -1.34 -5.01
C VAL A 90 -2.81 -1.39 -4.56
N PHE A 91 -3.74 -1.33 -5.50
CA PHE A 91 -5.17 -1.31 -5.22
C PHE A 91 -5.78 -2.71 -5.33
N GLN A 92 -6.92 -2.90 -4.68
CA GLN A 92 -7.72 -4.12 -4.76
C GLN A 92 -8.18 -4.43 -6.21
N PHE A 93 -8.59 -3.40 -6.93
CA PHE A 93 -8.87 -3.48 -8.37
C PHE A 93 -7.63 -2.97 -9.10
N TYR A 94 -6.92 -3.81 -9.77
CA TYR A 94 -5.57 -3.64 -10.34
C TYR A 94 -5.27 -2.29 -10.99
N ASN A 95 -6.31 -1.57 -11.47
CA ASN A 95 -6.24 -0.24 -12.08
C ASN A 95 -5.20 -0.17 -13.22
N LEU A 96 -5.12 -1.24 -14.01
CA LEU A 96 -4.30 -1.27 -15.20
C LEU A 96 -4.99 -0.54 -16.35
N VAL A 97 -4.19 0.12 -17.17
CA VAL A 97 -4.67 0.73 -18.41
C VAL A 97 -4.91 -0.37 -19.44
N ALA A 98 -6.17 -0.59 -19.82
CA ALA A 98 -6.59 -1.78 -20.57
C ALA A 98 -5.99 -1.90 -21.99
N ASN A 99 -5.63 -0.78 -22.61
CA ASN A 99 -5.04 -0.70 -23.94
C ASN A 99 -3.51 -0.59 -23.95
N LEU A 100 -2.88 -0.78 -22.80
CA LEU A 100 -1.42 -0.90 -22.63
C LEU A 100 -1.07 -2.34 -22.24
N THR A 101 0.05 -2.84 -22.74
CA THR A 101 0.64 -4.12 -22.34
C THR A 101 1.08 -4.09 -20.86
N ALA A 102 1.44 -5.25 -20.31
CA ALA A 102 2.01 -5.33 -18.96
C ALA A 102 3.25 -4.43 -18.81
N LYS A 103 4.16 -4.47 -19.80
CA LYS A 103 5.36 -3.63 -19.84
C LYS A 103 5.00 -2.14 -19.87
N GLU A 104 4.16 -1.72 -20.80
CA GLU A 104 3.75 -0.31 -20.94
C GLU A 104 3.00 0.21 -19.68
N ASN A 105 2.23 -0.64 -18.99
CA ASN A 105 1.63 -0.28 -17.70
C ASN A 105 2.69 0.02 -16.63
N VAL A 106 3.80 -0.70 -16.62
CA VAL A 106 4.91 -0.46 -15.69
C VAL A 106 5.71 0.77 -16.12
N GLU A 107 6.04 0.89 -17.41
CA GLU A 107 6.77 2.04 -17.97
C GLU A 107 6.06 3.37 -17.70
N LEU A 108 4.73 3.40 -17.80
CA LEU A 108 3.92 4.61 -17.52
C LEU A 108 4.22 5.21 -16.12
N ALA A 109 4.46 4.37 -15.13
CA ALA A 109 4.81 4.83 -13.79
C ALA A 109 6.32 5.10 -13.63
N ALA A 110 7.16 4.39 -14.37
CA ALA A 110 8.60 4.56 -14.35
C ALA A 110 9.04 5.89 -15.00
N GLU A 111 8.40 6.30 -16.10
CA GLU A 111 8.73 7.51 -16.85
C GLU A 111 8.62 8.82 -16.05
N ILE A 112 7.77 8.86 -15.02
CA ILE A 112 7.55 10.06 -14.21
C ILE A 112 8.58 10.25 -13.09
N VAL A 113 9.51 9.28 -12.85
CA VAL A 113 10.53 9.34 -11.80
C VAL A 113 11.95 9.21 -12.37
N LYS A 114 12.91 9.91 -11.75
CA LYS A 114 14.28 10.00 -12.30
C LYS A 114 15.10 8.72 -12.19
N ASN A 115 14.84 7.87 -11.19
CA ASN A 115 15.64 6.70 -10.85
C ASN A 115 14.79 5.42 -10.83
N ALA A 116 13.84 5.32 -11.76
CA ALA A 116 13.01 4.13 -11.89
C ALA A 116 13.83 2.88 -12.22
N LEU A 117 13.30 1.73 -11.85
CA LEU A 117 13.78 0.44 -12.32
C LEU A 117 13.33 0.21 -13.77
N ASP A 118 14.09 -0.61 -14.48
CA ASP A 118 13.69 -1.08 -15.80
C ASP A 118 12.41 -1.94 -15.71
N ALA A 119 11.44 -1.68 -16.58
CA ALA A 119 10.14 -2.34 -16.52
C ALA A 119 10.24 -3.85 -16.78
N GLU A 120 11.14 -4.30 -17.67
CA GLU A 120 11.33 -5.72 -17.96
C GLU A 120 11.95 -6.44 -16.77
N GLU A 121 12.97 -5.82 -16.13
CA GLU A 121 13.60 -6.35 -14.92
C GLU A 121 12.57 -6.52 -13.79
N VAL A 122 11.70 -5.53 -13.59
CA VAL A 122 10.68 -5.62 -12.54
C VAL A 122 9.63 -6.67 -12.86
N LEU A 123 9.21 -6.81 -14.13
CA LEU A 123 8.30 -7.86 -14.56
C LEU A 123 8.90 -9.27 -14.39
N GLU A 124 10.19 -9.44 -14.64
CA GLU A 124 10.89 -10.69 -14.35
C GLU A 124 10.87 -11.02 -12.86
N ARG A 125 11.15 -10.04 -11.98
CA ARG A 125 11.10 -10.21 -10.51
C ARG A 125 9.73 -10.66 -9.99
N VAL A 126 8.64 -10.23 -10.63
CA VAL A 126 7.28 -10.66 -10.27
C VAL A 126 6.81 -11.91 -11.06
N GLY A 127 7.71 -12.56 -11.81
CA GLY A 127 7.43 -13.79 -12.56
C GLY A 127 6.55 -13.57 -13.80
N LEU A 128 6.67 -12.41 -14.47
CA LEU A 128 5.90 -12.05 -15.66
C LEU A 128 6.76 -11.68 -16.87
N GLY A 129 8.04 -12.08 -16.91
CA GLY A 129 8.93 -11.80 -18.03
C GLY A 129 8.36 -12.27 -19.37
N ASP A 130 7.79 -13.49 -19.43
CA ASP A 130 7.16 -14.05 -20.63
C ASP A 130 5.80 -13.43 -20.97
N ARG A 131 5.24 -12.61 -20.08
CA ARG A 131 3.93 -11.98 -20.21
C ARG A 131 4.00 -10.47 -20.47
N LYS A 132 5.19 -9.91 -20.61
CA LYS A 132 5.42 -8.46 -20.72
C LYS A 132 4.65 -7.79 -21.87
N ASN A 133 4.42 -8.51 -22.96
CA ASN A 133 3.70 -8.01 -24.13
C ASN A 133 2.18 -8.31 -24.11
N ASN A 134 1.66 -8.95 -23.05
CA ASN A 134 0.26 -9.26 -22.93
C ASN A 134 -0.52 -8.02 -22.44
N PHE A 135 -1.72 -7.83 -22.99
CA PHE A 135 -2.67 -6.84 -22.49
C PHE A 135 -3.41 -7.36 -21.24
N PRO A 136 -3.93 -6.48 -20.37
CA PRO A 136 -4.66 -6.90 -19.16
C PRO A 136 -5.74 -7.95 -19.41
N ALA A 137 -6.49 -7.86 -20.51
CA ALA A 137 -7.52 -8.83 -20.87
C ALA A 137 -6.98 -10.25 -21.19
N GLN A 138 -5.68 -10.39 -21.39
CA GLN A 138 -4.98 -11.66 -21.67
C GLN A 138 -4.30 -12.24 -20.43
N LEU A 139 -4.43 -11.56 -19.29
CA LEU A 139 -3.81 -11.92 -18.02
C LEU A 139 -4.87 -12.39 -17.03
N SER A 140 -4.54 -13.40 -16.24
CA SER A 140 -5.34 -13.81 -15.07
C SER A 140 -5.37 -12.69 -14.03
N GLY A 141 -6.34 -12.72 -13.11
CA GLY A 141 -6.42 -11.75 -12.02
C GLY A 141 -5.13 -11.64 -11.21
N GLY A 142 -4.50 -12.78 -10.90
CA GLY A 142 -3.23 -12.79 -10.19
C GLY A 142 -2.06 -12.22 -11.01
N GLU A 143 -2.03 -12.43 -12.32
CA GLU A 143 -1.04 -11.80 -13.20
C GLU A 143 -1.25 -10.29 -13.28
N GLN A 144 -2.51 -9.82 -13.39
CA GLN A 144 -2.83 -8.39 -13.36
C GLN A 144 -2.41 -7.74 -12.04
N GLN A 145 -2.61 -8.42 -10.91
CA GLN A 145 -2.17 -7.92 -9.60
C GLN A 145 -0.64 -7.81 -9.55
N ARG A 146 0.09 -8.80 -10.06
CA ARG A 146 1.56 -8.72 -10.14
C ARG A 146 2.05 -7.60 -11.07
N VAL A 147 1.34 -7.30 -12.17
CA VAL A 147 1.63 -6.11 -13.00
C VAL A 147 1.41 -4.82 -12.20
N ALA A 148 0.31 -4.72 -11.43
CA ALA A 148 0.02 -3.55 -10.59
C ALA A 148 1.10 -3.35 -9.52
N ILE A 149 1.61 -4.44 -8.92
CA ILE A 149 2.74 -4.39 -7.99
C ILE A 149 4.03 -3.97 -8.71
N ALA A 150 4.33 -4.57 -9.86
CA ALA A 150 5.48 -4.20 -10.68
C ALA A 150 5.48 -2.70 -11.01
N ARG A 151 4.33 -2.16 -11.41
CA ARG A 151 4.12 -0.73 -11.65
C ARG A 151 4.43 0.13 -10.42
N ALA A 152 3.99 -0.30 -9.23
CA ALA A 152 4.25 0.43 -7.99
C ALA A 152 5.73 0.37 -7.58
N VAL A 153 6.35 -0.81 -7.72
CA VAL A 153 7.75 -1.09 -7.34
C VAL A 153 8.75 -0.43 -8.28
N ALA A 154 8.43 -0.33 -9.59
CA ALA A 154 9.31 0.29 -10.59
C ALA A 154 9.73 1.72 -10.23
N LYS A 155 8.93 2.43 -9.47
CA LYS A 155 9.23 3.78 -8.95
C LYS A 155 10.28 3.81 -7.84
N LYS A 156 10.67 2.66 -7.26
CA LYS A 156 11.47 2.57 -6.02
C LYS A 156 10.86 3.38 -4.86
N PRO A 157 9.61 3.15 -4.50
CA PRO A 157 8.94 3.96 -3.50
C PRO A 157 9.57 3.76 -2.11
N LYS A 158 9.60 4.83 -1.30
CA LYS A 158 9.96 4.74 0.12
C LYS A 158 8.80 4.17 0.95
N LEU A 159 7.56 4.41 0.49
CA LEU A 159 6.31 3.96 1.10
C LEU A 159 5.47 3.19 0.07
N LEU A 160 5.19 1.92 0.34
CA LEU A 160 4.33 1.08 -0.49
C LEU A 160 3.03 0.81 0.25
N LEU A 161 1.92 1.25 -0.32
CA LEU A 161 0.58 1.18 0.24
C LEU A 161 -0.26 0.17 -0.54
N CYS A 162 -0.79 -0.84 0.14
CA CYS A 162 -1.52 -1.94 -0.47
C CYS A 162 -2.91 -2.08 0.15
N ASP A 163 -3.95 -1.91 -0.65
CA ASP A 163 -5.34 -2.11 -0.23
C ASP A 163 -5.83 -3.47 -0.72
N GLU A 164 -6.03 -4.41 0.22
CA GLU A 164 -6.48 -5.79 -0.03
C GLU A 164 -5.71 -6.51 -1.17
N PRO A 165 -4.36 -6.53 -1.16
CA PRO A 165 -3.57 -6.95 -2.32
C PRO A 165 -3.76 -8.42 -2.72
N THR A 166 -4.35 -9.24 -1.87
CA THR A 166 -4.60 -10.67 -2.09
C THR A 166 -6.07 -11.04 -2.08
N GLY A 167 -6.98 -10.08 -1.89
CA GLY A 167 -8.41 -10.34 -1.64
C GLY A 167 -9.15 -11.05 -2.77
N ALA A 168 -8.66 -10.97 -4.01
CA ALA A 168 -9.26 -11.61 -5.18
C ALA A 168 -8.39 -12.75 -5.76
N LEU A 169 -7.36 -13.22 -5.01
CA LEU A 169 -6.38 -14.20 -5.49
C LEU A 169 -6.58 -15.57 -4.82
N ASP A 170 -6.22 -16.62 -5.56
CA ASP A 170 -6.05 -17.94 -4.97
C ASP A 170 -4.84 -17.96 -4.00
N TYR A 171 -4.78 -18.96 -3.15
CA TYR A 171 -3.76 -19.09 -2.10
C TYR A 171 -2.33 -19.00 -2.62
N GLN A 172 -2.01 -19.73 -3.69
CA GLN A 172 -0.65 -19.80 -4.25
C GLN A 172 -0.22 -18.44 -4.81
N THR A 173 -1.08 -17.81 -5.58
CA THR A 173 -0.84 -16.48 -6.16
C THR A 173 -0.78 -15.41 -5.06
N GLY A 174 -1.66 -15.49 -4.05
CA GLY A 174 -1.62 -14.60 -2.89
C GLY A 174 -0.29 -14.68 -2.14
N LYS A 175 0.24 -15.89 -1.93
CA LYS A 175 1.53 -16.12 -1.28
C LYS A 175 2.69 -15.50 -2.07
N GLN A 176 2.68 -15.63 -3.41
CA GLN A 176 3.68 -14.98 -4.27
C GLN A 176 3.64 -13.45 -4.16
N VAL A 177 2.43 -12.87 -4.17
CA VAL A 177 2.24 -11.42 -4.00
C VAL A 177 2.78 -10.96 -2.64
N LEU A 178 2.42 -11.64 -1.56
CA LEU A 178 2.90 -11.28 -0.22
C LEU A 178 4.42 -11.43 -0.08
N GLN A 179 5.04 -12.42 -0.75
CA GLN A 179 6.49 -12.56 -0.77
C GLN A 179 7.16 -11.35 -1.40
N ILE A 180 6.63 -10.84 -2.52
CA ILE A 180 7.16 -9.64 -3.18
C ILE A 180 7.05 -8.44 -2.22
N LEU A 181 5.90 -8.25 -1.56
CA LEU A 181 5.69 -7.16 -0.61
C LEU A 181 6.62 -7.27 0.61
N GLN A 182 6.82 -8.47 1.15
CA GLN A 182 7.76 -8.72 2.25
C GLN A 182 9.21 -8.43 1.81
N ASP A 183 9.59 -8.84 0.59
CA ASP A 183 10.92 -8.57 0.03
C ASP A 183 11.18 -7.06 -0.13
N MET A 184 10.17 -6.28 -0.50
CA MET A 184 10.28 -4.80 -0.57
C MET A 184 10.66 -4.21 0.78
N SER A 185 10.06 -4.69 1.87
CA SER A 185 10.41 -4.25 3.22
C SER A 185 11.80 -4.78 3.63
N ARG A 186 12.02 -6.10 3.54
CA ARG A 186 13.21 -6.76 4.10
C ARG A 186 14.49 -6.53 3.33
N LYS A 187 14.41 -6.51 1.99
CA LYS A 187 15.59 -6.45 1.10
C LYS A 187 15.84 -5.05 0.56
N GLU A 188 14.77 -4.28 0.32
CA GLU A 188 14.88 -2.95 -0.30
C GLU A 188 14.67 -1.81 0.71
N GLY A 189 14.23 -2.11 1.94
CA GLY A 189 14.09 -1.15 3.04
C GLY A 189 12.92 -0.18 2.85
N ALA A 190 11.98 -0.48 1.96
CA ALA A 190 10.74 0.28 1.83
C ALA A 190 9.84 0.04 3.04
N THR A 191 9.13 1.07 3.50
CA THR A 191 8.04 0.88 4.45
C THR A 191 6.82 0.37 3.71
N VAL A 192 6.27 -0.77 4.12
CA VAL A 192 5.14 -1.42 3.44
C VAL A 192 3.94 -1.45 4.38
N ILE A 193 2.80 -0.93 3.93
CA ILE A 193 1.53 -0.98 4.68
C ILE A 193 0.52 -1.78 3.87
N ILE A 194 -0.01 -2.85 4.47
CA ILE A 194 -1.05 -3.69 3.89
C ILE A 194 -2.32 -3.51 4.70
N VAL A 195 -3.37 -3.01 4.06
CA VAL A 195 -4.72 -2.99 4.60
C VAL A 195 -5.42 -4.29 4.19
N THR A 196 -5.99 -5.00 5.17
CA THR A 196 -6.72 -6.23 4.91
C THR A 196 -7.71 -6.57 6.03
N HIS A 197 -8.66 -7.44 5.75
CA HIS A 197 -9.52 -8.08 6.74
C HIS A 197 -9.03 -9.48 7.14
N ASN A 198 -7.98 -10.00 6.47
CA ASN A 198 -7.43 -11.32 6.75
C ASN A 198 -6.43 -11.27 7.92
N ALA A 199 -6.90 -11.65 9.11
CA ALA A 199 -6.08 -11.67 10.33
C ALA A 199 -4.95 -12.73 10.30
N ALA A 200 -5.03 -13.72 9.42
CA ALA A 200 -3.98 -14.74 9.29
C ALA A 200 -2.65 -14.17 8.77
N LEU A 201 -2.66 -12.96 8.21
CA LEU A 201 -1.45 -12.27 7.77
C LEU A 201 -0.68 -11.60 8.92
N ALA A 202 -1.28 -11.40 10.09
CA ALA A 202 -0.64 -10.73 11.23
C ALA A 202 0.77 -11.25 11.57
N PRO A 203 1.07 -12.55 11.52
CA PRO A 203 2.38 -13.07 11.90
C PRO A 203 3.57 -12.59 11.04
N ILE A 204 3.36 -12.15 9.81
CA ILE A 204 4.44 -11.67 8.93
C ILE A 204 4.82 -10.20 9.17
N ALA A 205 3.97 -9.45 9.86
CA ALA A 205 4.15 -8.02 10.10
C ALA A 205 5.08 -7.75 11.28
N ASP A 206 5.82 -6.63 11.20
CA ASP A 206 6.54 -6.05 12.35
C ASP A 206 5.56 -5.39 13.32
N ARG A 207 4.49 -4.82 12.77
CA ARG A 207 3.45 -4.10 13.49
C ARG A 207 2.08 -4.43 12.93
N VAL A 208 1.12 -4.67 13.82
CA VAL A 208 -0.29 -4.87 13.47
C VAL A 208 -1.11 -3.77 14.14
N ILE A 209 -1.83 -3.00 13.34
CA ILE A 209 -2.76 -1.96 13.79
C ILE A 209 -4.17 -2.48 13.56
N ARG A 210 -4.98 -2.59 14.62
CA ARG A 210 -6.38 -2.99 14.50
C ARG A 210 -7.27 -1.78 14.52
N MET A 211 -8.12 -1.65 13.52
CA MET A 211 -9.11 -0.56 13.42
C MET A 211 -10.52 -1.10 13.60
N ARG A 212 -11.32 -0.37 14.35
CA ARG A 212 -12.75 -0.61 14.56
C ARG A 212 -13.47 0.71 14.76
N ASP A 213 -14.63 0.86 14.11
CA ASP A 213 -15.50 2.05 14.26
C ASP A 213 -14.73 3.37 14.08
N ALA A 214 -13.96 3.47 12.99
CA ALA A 214 -13.16 4.64 12.62
C ALA A 214 -12.02 4.99 13.60
N ARG A 215 -11.64 4.10 14.53
CA ARG A 215 -10.61 4.31 15.55
C ARG A 215 -9.58 3.17 15.56
N ILE A 216 -8.44 3.41 16.17
CA ILE A 216 -7.52 2.34 16.54
C ILE A 216 -8.05 1.63 17.79
N ASP A 217 -8.22 0.33 17.70
CA ASP A 217 -8.61 -0.56 18.79
C ASP A 217 -7.38 -1.08 19.54
N SER A 218 -6.33 -1.50 18.80
CA SER A 218 -5.05 -1.93 19.38
C SER A 218 -3.89 -1.79 18.40
N ILE A 219 -2.68 -1.71 18.94
CA ILE A 219 -1.41 -1.77 18.20
C ILE A 219 -0.53 -2.83 18.85
N GLU A 220 -0.09 -3.78 18.05
CA GLU A 220 0.77 -4.87 18.45
C GLU A 220 2.09 -4.81 17.70
N THR A 221 3.23 -4.90 18.38
CA THR A 221 4.54 -5.01 17.74
C THR A 221 5.02 -6.47 17.80
N ASN A 222 5.55 -6.95 16.69
CA ASN A 222 6.07 -8.30 16.57
C ASN A 222 7.60 -8.27 16.42
N PRO A 223 8.38 -8.59 17.43
CA PRO A 223 9.84 -8.54 17.37
C PRO A 223 10.47 -9.66 16.52
N ARG A 224 9.67 -10.65 16.09
CA ARG A 224 10.11 -11.79 15.29
C ARG A 224 9.07 -12.14 14.23
N PRO A 225 8.91 -11.28 13.23
CA PRO A 225 7.97 -11.56 12.15
C PRO A 225 8.37 -12.83 11.39
N GLN A 226 7.36 -13.59 11.01
CA GLN A 226 7.55 -14.82 10.24
C GLN A 226 7.86 -14.51 8.78
N ASP A 227 8.58 -15.42 8.13
CA ASP A 227 8.68 -15.42 6.67
C ASP A 227 7.38 -15.94 6.05
N ILE A 228 6.96 -15.32 4.95
CA ILE A 228 5.71 -15.71 4.26
C ILE A 228 5.73 -17.16 3.79
N SER A 229 6.91 -17.74 3.53
CA SER A 229 7.04 -19.14 3.13
C SER A 229 6.52 -20.11 4.19
N SER A 230 6.61 -19.73 5.47
CA SER A 230 6.16 -20.52 6.62
C SER A 230 4.70 -20.28 7.01
N LEU A 231 4.03 -19.30 6.39
CA LEU A 231 2.65 -18.95 6.71
C LEU A 231 1.66 -19.87 6.01
N GLU A 232 0.72 -20.42 6.78
CA GLU A 232 -0.50 -21.07 6.31
C GLU A 232 -1.69 -20.13 6.62
N TYR A 233 -2.42 -19.63 5.59
CA TYR A 233 -3.50 -18.66 5.76
C TYR A 233 -4.67 -18.88 4.80
#